data_9d84dcb0bc01daf332f96e54d4ce0811
#
_entry.id   9d84dcb0bc01daf332f96e54d4ce0811
#
_cell.length_a   1.000
_cell.length_b   1.000
_cell.length_c   1.000
_cell.angle_alpha   90.00
_cell.angle_beta   90.00
_cell.angle_gamma   90.00
#
_symmetry.space_group_name_H-M   'P 1'
#
loop_
_entity.id
_entity.type
_entity.pdbx_description
1 polymer ?
#
loop_
_entity_poly.entity_id
_entity_poly.type
_entity_poly.pdbx_seq_one_letter_code
_entity_poly.pdbx_strand_id
1 'polypeptide(L)'
;MSSAANVYKRLVPQPVRSAAATTVPVGVRRKVKRRLARTLSRREARLHRRALRRVRRAGLGGSERRTQAPDGRVGHVHGGLTPDLARRLDHDLVTQALDAAEIPWFAVPALDDRRICLAVDLKDKGAVRRVLRALLEDHTGYVVCVSPAHNDTRELPGSHVRAWKHYGRAKVIRLTWLRTDPTENLWVGEDQGIEIEFWSTNTDLATERLVGPRPNRVQRAVPSDAPGVEIGLDRLSGYCDIDGDLEPTVTLENFDVLRLEEITFPVDAVLLWQHATPWGEELLRAALRSLHQYAPWVDVVHVVAEASPPDWLVADDRLTVVRARPGSEWHLSQLPDLAEHFLLLRPGALLGRPVRPFDYFTPNGATRPRRGPWNAQESFAPWTRTAYSAAGRVVAHGYAHGPQPHRVETLTRLAATGVAPLPLDDAQWLPAVPGTHPLDGVVHHFAHTAGLADPSGEATVALHAALPGIADHLQRLLVRRDSQHIQLFGLGTDEARARGGTKAVTSFLHRYFPVPSIFEGGQDPDGHDEADNQP
;
A
#
# COMPACT_ATOMS: atom_id res chain seq x y z
N MET A 1 17.84 3.39 -8.40
CA MET A 1 19.28 2.99 -8.33
C MET A 1 19.56 1.59 -8.89
N SER A 2 18.58 0.71 -9.09
CA SER A 2 18.77 -0.66 -9.59
C SER A 2 19.14 -0.77 -11.09
N SER A 3 18.60 0.09 -11.93
CA SER A 3 18.75 0.03 -13.40
C SER A 3 20.21 0.19 -13.88
N ALA A 4 20.95 1.16 -13.36
CA ALA A 4 22.34 1.39 -13.77
C ALA A 4 23.31 0.26 -13.31
N ALA A 5 23.01 -0.35 -12.15
CA ALA A 5 23.79 -1.48 -11.65
C ALA A 5 23.54 -2.75 -12.49
N ASN A 6 22.31 -2.95 -12.94
CA ASN A 6 21.92 -4.08 -13.77
C ASN A 6 22.50 -3.98 -15.21
N VAL A 7 22.48 -2.77 -15.79
CA VAL A 7 23.11 -2.52 -17.10
C VAL A 7 24.64 -2.75 -17.03
N TYR A 8 25.29 -2.30 -15.96
CA TYR A 8 26.71 -2.58 -15.75
C TYR A 8 27.00 -4.09 -15.58
N LYS A 9 26.16 -4.80 -14.81
CA LYS A 9 26.26 -6.26 -14.65
C LYS A 9 26.10 -7.03 -15.96
N ARG A 10 25.29 -6.49 -16.89
CA ARG A 10 24.99 -7.11 -18.20
C ARG A 10 26.07 -6.82 -19.26
N LEU A 11 26.67 -5.62 -19.22
CA LEU A 11 27.67 -5.20 -20.19
C LEU A 11 29.09 -5.67 -19.86
N VAL A 12 29.37 -5.94 -18.58
CA VAL A 12 30.70 -6.34 -18.12
C VAL A 12 30.65 -7.76 -17.58
N PRO A 13 31.29 -8.74 -18.23
CA PRO A 13 31.34 -10.13 -17.77
C PRO A 13 31.85 -10.26 -16.33
N GLN A 14 31.35 -11.29 -15.63
CA GLN A 14 31.65 -11.48 -14.20
C GLN A 14 33.17 -11.58 -13.91
N PRO A 15 34.01 -12.27 -14.72
CA PRO A 15 35.46 -12.32 -14.46
C PRO A 15 36.14 -10.94 -14.59
N VAL A 16 35.67 -10.09 -15.52
CA VAL A 16 36.19 -8.73 -15.67
C VAL A 16 35.78 -7.84 -14.51
N ARG A 17 34.57 -8.06 -13.96
CA ARG A 17 34.09 -7.33 -12.77
C ARG A 17 34.86 -7.72 -11.51
N SER A 18 35.18 -9.01 -11.34
CA SER A 18 35.98 -9.48 -10.21
C SER A 18 37.41 -8.99 -10.29
N ALA A 19 38.05 -9.06 -11.46
CA ALA A 19 39.40 -8.51 -11.67
C ALA A 19 39.45 -6.99 -11.46
N ALA A 20 38.48 -6.25 -11.95
CA ALA A 20 38.37 -4.81 -11.73
C ALA A 20 38.07 -4.45 -10.24
N ALA A 21 37.46 -5.38 -9.49
CA ALA A 21 37.19 -5.19 -8.08
C ALA A 21 38.45 -5.29 -7.21
N THR A 22 39.45 -6.04 -7.64
CA THR A 22 40.72 -6.19 -6.93
C THR A 22 41.77 -5.15 -7.32
N THR A 23 41.78 -4.74 -8.61
CA THR A 23 42.86 -3.90 -9.16
C THR A 23 42.56 -2.40 -9.24
N VAL A 24 41.25 -2.00 -9.26
CA VAL A 24 40.87 -0.59 -9.45
C VAL A 24 40.41 0.04 -8.13
N PRO A 25 40.98 1.20 -7.71
CA PRO A 25 40.57 1.91 -6.49
C PRO A 25 39.08 2.23 -6.45
N VAL A 26 38.46 2.12 -5.27
CA VAL A 26 37.03 2.32 -5.05
C VAL A 26 36.52 3.66 -5.56
N GLY A 27 37.34 4.73 -5.41
CA GLY A 27 36.99 6.07 -5.88
C GLY A 27 36.86 6.17 -7.41
N VAL A 28 37.75 5.50 -8.15
CA VAL A 28 37.69 5.46 -9.61
C VAL A 28 36.49 4.66 -10.10
N ARG A 29 36.22 3.52 -9.47
CA ARG A 29 35.03 2.69 -9.76
C ARG A 29 33.73 3.48 -9.54
N ARG A 30 33.63 4.27 -8.46
CA ARG A 30 32.47 5.13 -8.20
C ARG A 30 32.31 6.23 -9.26
N LYS A 31 33.42 6.86 -9.71
CA LYS A 31 33.36 7.87 -10.79
C LYS A 31 32.91 7.27 -12.13
N VAL A 32 33.42 6.10 -12.48
CA VAL A 32 33.04 5.40 -13.72
C VAL A 32 31.57 4.98 -13.67
N LYS A 33 31.12 4.37 -12.57
CA LYS A 33 29.69 4.01 -12.38
C LYS A 33 28.78 5.23 -12.48
N ARG A 34 29.14 6.37 -11.87
CA ARG A 34 28.34 7.61 -11.95
C ARG A 34 28.29 8.17 -13.39
N ARG A 35 29.40 8.12 -14.15
CA ARG A 35 29.41 8.54 -15.56
C ARG A 35 28.55 7.63 -16.44
N LEU A 36 28.68 6.32 -16.28
CA LEU A 36 27.86 5.34 -17.00
C LEU A 36 26.36 5.52 -16.66
N ALA A 37 26.01 5.66 -15.39
CA ALA A 37 24.64 5.91 -14.95
C ALA A 37 24.07 7.20 -15.58
N ARG A 38 24.85 8.30 -15.60
CA ARG A 38 24.43 9.57 -16.22
C ARG A 38 24.24 9.46 -17.75
N THR A 39 25.13 8.75 -18.45
CA THR A 39 24.98 8.55 -19.91
C THR A 39 23.81 7.67 -20.27
N LEU A 40 23.56 6.64 -19.48
CA LEU A 40 22.41 5.75 -19.67
C LEU A 40 21.09 6.48 -19.37
N SER A 41 21.00 7.22 -18.27
CA SER A 41 19.81 8.00 -17.94
C SER A 41 19.52 9.09 -18.98
N ARG A 42 20.57 9.77 -19.52
CA ARG A 42 20.41 10.73 -20.62
C ARG A 42 19.91 10.08 -21.91
N ARG A 43 20.39 8.88 -22.23
CA ARG A 43 19.90 8.11 -23.40
C ARG A 43 18.46 7.67 -23.21
N GLU A 44 18.11 7.22 -22.00
CA GLU A 44 16.74 6.89 -21.62
C GLU A 44 15.81 8.08 -21.75
N ALA A 45 16.17 9.19 -21.16
CA ALA A 45 15.41 10.43 -21.22
C ALA A 45 15.23 10.96 -22.66
N ARG A 46 16.19 10.71 -23.56
CA ARG A 46 16.06 11.06 -25.00
C ARG A 46 15.08 10.15 -25.73
N LEU A 47 15.15 8.84 -25.47
CA LEU A 47 14.24 7.86 -26.07
C LEU A 47 12.80 8.11 -25.59
N HIS A 48 12.65 8.38 -24.31
CA HIS A 48 11.38 8.71 -23.70
C HIS A 48 10.78 10.01 -24.27
N ARG A 49 11.56 11.10 -24.35
CA ARG A 49 11.13 12.36 -25.00
C ARG A 49 10.72 12.18 -26.46
N ARG A 50 11.35 11.27 -27.18
CA ARG A 50 10.95 10.95 -28.57
C ARG A 50 9.63 10.19 -28.62
N ALA A 51 9.38 9.26 -27.69
CA ALA A 51 8.10 8.58 -27.57
C ALA A 51 6.98 9.56 -27.18
N LEU A 52 7.20 10.42 -26.20
CA LEU A 52 6.27 11.49 -25.81
C LEU A 52 5.91 12.42 -26.98
N ARG A 53 6.89 12.81 -27.81
CA ARG A 53 6.62 13.65 -29.00
C ARG A 53 5.77 12.93 -30.03
N ARG A 54 5.89 11.60 -30.18
CA ARG A 54 5.01 10.82 -31.06
C ARG A 54 3.59 10.75 -30.52
N VAL A 55 3.43 10.48 -29.22
CA VAL A 55 2.12 10.47 -28.56
C VAL A 55 1.43 11.82 -28.70
N ARG A 56 2.15 12.94 -28.45
CA ARG A 56 1.58 14.29 -28.64
C ARG A 56 1.22 14.60 -30.09
N ARG A 57 1.98 14.08 -31.08
CA ARG A 57 1.69 14.29 -32.49
C ARG A 57 0.55 13.43 -33.01
N ALA A 58 0.29 12.29 -32.38
CA ALA A 58 -0.85 11.43 -32.71
C ALA A 58 -2.21 12.04 -32.32
N GLY A 59 -2.22 13.23 -31.70
CA GLY A 59 -3.47 13.99 -31.46
C GLY A 59 -4.42 13.26 -30.52
N LEU A 60 -3.92 12.59 -29.51
CA LEU A 60 -4.73 11.88 -28.54
C LEU A 60 -5.60 12.87 -27.76
N GLY A 61 -6.75 13.20 -28.32
CA GLY A 61 -7.81 14.00 -27.76
C GLY A 61 -8.64 13.15 -26.80
N GLY A 62 -8.10 12.86 -25.63
CA GLY A 62 -8.89 12.38 -24.50
C GLY A 62 -9.01 13.49 -23.47
N SER A 63 -10.12 13.57 -22.77
CA SER A 63 -10.40 14.50 -21.67
C SER A 63 -9.46 14.33 -20.47
N GLU A 64 -8.60 13.33 -20.46
CA GLU A 64 -7.66 13.06 -19.38
C GLU A 64 -6.49 14.03 -19.37
N ARG A 65 -6.38 14.78 -18.29
CA ARG A 65 -5.21 15.64 -18.05
C ARG A 65 -3.97 14.76 -17.86
N ARG A 66 -2.93 15.01 -18.68
CA ARG A 66 -1.64 14.33 -18.62
C ARG A 66 -0.54 15.26 -18.13
N THR A 67 0.39 14.70 -17.37
CA THR A 67 1.56 15.42 -16.86
C THR A 67 2.82 14.59 -17.03
N GLN A 68 3.97 15.14 -16.65
CA GLN A 68 5.26 14.47 -16.75
C GLN A 68 5.81 14.19 -15.35
N ALA A 69 6.02 12.92 -15.04
CA ALA A 69 6.66 12.51 -13.80
C ALA A 69 8.12 13.02 -13.69
N PRO A 70 8.68 13.08 -12.48
CA PRO A 70 10.06 13.55 -12.25
C PRO A 70 11.12 12.76 -13.03
N ASP A 71 10.88 11.50 -13.35
CA ASP A 71 11.75 10.65 -14.15
C ASP A 71 11.54 10.81 -15.67
N GLY A 72 10.58 11.63 -16.08
CA GLY A 72 10.26 11.95 -17.46
C GLY A 72 9.20 11.05 -18.10
N ARG A 73 8.59 10.11 -17.35
CA ARG A 73 7.45 9.31 -17.81
C ARG A 73 6.18 10.16 -17.91
N VAL A 74 5.23 9.73 -18.75
CA VAL A 74 3.89 10.32 -18.81
C VAL A 74 3.06 9.74 -17.67
N GLY A 75 2.35 10.61 -16.95
CA GLY A 75 1.38 10.25 -15.95
C GLY A 75 -0.01 10.83 -16.28
N HIS A 76 -1.02 10.14 -15.83
CA HIS A 76 -2.42 10.54 -15.92
C HIS A 76 -2.84 11.15 -14.58
N VAL A 77 -3.53 12.29 -14.61
CA VAL A 77 -3.97 12.98 -13.39
C VAL A 77 -5.37 12.50 -13.04
N HIS A 78 -5.53 12.02 -11.82
CA HIS A 78 -6.83 11.59 -11.29
C HIS A 78 -7.10 12.27 -9.94
N GLY A 79 -8.34 12.77 -9.76
CA GLY A 79 -8.88 13.10 -8.44
C GLY A 79 -9.10 11.81 -7.64
N GLY A 80 -9.07 11.89 -6.31
CA GLY A 80 -9.34 10.72 -5.46
C GLY A 80 -8.38 9.53 -5.63
N LEU A 81 -7.18 9.73 -6.19
CA LEU A 81 -6.25 8.67 -6.55
C LEU A 81 -5.80 7.86 -5.32
N THR A 82 -6.12 6.56 -5.34
CA THR A 82 -5.58 5.57 -4.40
C THR A 82 -4.84 4.46 -5.15
N PRO A 83 -3.98 3.68 -4.49
CA PRO A 83 -3.38 2.49 -5.12
C PRO A 83 -4.43 1.47 -5.59
N ASP A 84 -5.56 1.37 -4.89
CA ASP A 84 -6.65 0.49 -5.26
C ASP A 84 -7.38 0.99 -6.51
N LEU A 85 -7.78 2.25 -6.56
CA LEU A 85 -8.34 2.86 -7.77
C LEU A 85 -7.42 2.69 -8.98
N ALA A 86 -6.10 2.86 -8.80
CA ALA A 86 -5.15 2.65 -9.89
C ALA A 86 -5.18 1.21 -10.43
N ARG A 87 -5.30 0.21 -9.54
CA ARG A 87 -5.42 -1.22 -9.95
C ARG A 87 -6.70 -1.49 -10.70
N ARG A 88 -7.84 -0.95 -10.25
CA ARG A 88 -9.13 -1.08 -10.93
C ARG A 88 -9.08 -0.48 -12.32
N LEU A 89 -8.57 0.75 -12.43
CA LEU A 89 -8.43 1.42 -13.73
C LEU A 89 -7.53 0.64 -14.69
N ASP A 90 -6.45 0.02 -14.20
CA ASP A 90 -5.58 -0.82 -15.05
C ASP A 90 -6.26 -2.12 -15.46
N HIS A 91 -7.02 -2.74 -14.53
CA HIS A 91 -7.83 -3.92 -14.80
C HIS A 91 -8.85 -3.64 -15.90
N ASP A 92 -9.67 -2.61 -15.72
CA ASP A 92 -10.77 -2.27 -16.63
C ASP A 92 -10.25 -1.93 -18.02
N LEU A 93 -9.17 -1.16 -18.12
CA LEU A 93 -8.55 -0.85 -19.42
C LEU A 93 -8.12 -2.10 -20.19
N VAL A 94 -7.57 -3.09 -19.48
CA VAL A 94 -7.07 -4.30 -20.15
C VAL A 94 -8.19 -5.27 -20.46
N THR A 95 -9.09 -5.52 -19.50
CA THR A 95 -10.20 -6.47 -19.70
C THR A 95 -11.15 -6.00 -20.79
N GLN A 96 -11.57 -4.72 -20.76
CA GLN A 96 -12.40 -4.15 -21.82
C GLN A 96 -11.74 -4.27 -23.21
N ALA A 97 -10.43 -4.09 -23.31
CA ALA A 97 -9.72 -4.24 -24.57
C ALA A 97 -9.64 -5.71 -25.02
N LEU A 98 -9.50 -6.66 -24.11
CA LEU A 98 -9.53 -8.09 -24.42
C LEU A 98 -10.93 -8.54 -24.83
N ASP A 99 -11.97 -8.11 -24.09
CA ASP A 99 -13.37 -8.43 -24.35
C ASP A 99 -13.82 -7.86 -25.71
N ALA A 100 -13.48 -6.62 -26.02
CA ALA A 100 -13.76 -6.02 -27.32
C ALA A 100 -13.10 -6.75 -28.50
N ALA A 101 -12.04 -7.50 -28.24
CA ALA A 101 -11.33 -8.33 -29.21
C ALA A 101 -11.75 -9.82 -29.15
N GLU A 102 -12.74 -10.16 -28.34
CA GLU A 102 -13.21 -11.53 -28.11
C GLU A 102 -12.09 -12.50 -27.69
N ILE A 103 -11.14 -12.02 -26.89
CA ILE A 103 -10.02 -12.83 -26.38
C ILE A 103 -10.41 -13.33 -24.98
N PRO A 104 -10.61 -14.64 -24.78
CA PRO A 104 -10.93 -15.21 -23.47
C PRO A 104 -9.78 -15.00 -22.47
N TRP A 105 -10.15 -14.62 -21.26
CA TRP A 105 -9.22 -14.45 -20.16
C TRP A 105 -9.85 -14.94 -18.84
N PHE A 106 -9.01 -15.17 -17.85
CA PHE A 106 -9.44 -15.42 -16.46
C PHE A 106 -8.41 -14.83 -15.49
N ALA A 107 -8.86 -14.48 -14.31
CA ALA A 107 -8.00 -13.94 -13.28
C ALA A 107 -7.26 -15.05 -12.52
N VAL A 108 -6.02 -14.78 -12.12
CA VAL A 108 -5.14 -15.72 -11.43
C VAL A 108 -4.75 -15.16 -10.08
N PRO A 109 -4.96 -15.88 -8.96
CA PRO A 109 -4.48 -15.49 -7.63
C PRO A 109 -2.94 -15.53 -7.57
N ALA A 110 -2.29 -14.46 -8.00
CA ALA A 110 -0.83 -14.38 -8.09
C ALA A 110 -0.18 -14.35 -6.70
N LEU A 111 1.11 -14.68 -6.62
CA LEU A 111 1.89 -14.55 -5.39
C LEU A 111 2.19 -13.09 -5.02
N ASP A 112 2.19 -12.19 -6.00
CA ASP A 112 2.32 -10.74 -5.80
C ASP A 112 0.93 -10.11 -5.68
N ASP A 113 0.51 -9.81 -4.46
CA ASP A 113 -0.81 -9.24 -4.16
C ASP A 113 -1.00 -7.80 -4.64
N ARG A 114 0.09 -7.12 -5.00
CA ARG A 114 0.03 -5.73 -5.42
C ARG A 114 -0.47 -5.54 -6.84
N ARG A 115 -0.45 -6.61 -7.64
CA ARG A 115 -0.83 -6.58 -9.06
C ARG A 115 -1.91 -7.60 -9.34
N ILE A 116 -2.85 -7.21 -10.17
CA ILE A 116 -3.81 -8.15 -10.72
C ILE A 116 -3.11 -8.95 -11.81
N CYS A 117 -3.34 -10.26 -11.84
CA CYS A 117 -2.81 -11.15 -12.84
C CYS A 117 -3.95 -11.77 -13.65
N LEU A 118 -3.90 -11.59 -14.96
CA LEU A 118 -4.81 -12.23 -15.91
C LEU A 118 -4.09 -13.34 -16.67
N ALA A 119 -4.79 -14.41 -16.95
CA ALA A 119 -4.34 -15.49 -17.81
C ALA A 119 -5.05 -15.43 -19.16
N VAL A 120 -4.30 -15.70 -20.22
CA VAL A 120 -4.83 -15.91 -21.57
C VAL A 120 -4.18 -17.14 -22.19
N ASP A 121 -4.86 -17.81 -23.10
CA ASP A 121 -4.29 -18.95 -23.84
C ASP A 121 -3.08 -18.49 -24.67
N LEU A 122 -2.01 -19.29 -24.64
CA LEU A 122 -0.80 -19.04 -25.42
C LEU A 122 -1.08 -18.96 -26.93
N LYS A 123 -2.12 -19.63 -27.44
CA LYS A 123 -2.52 -19.55 -28.85
C LYS A 123 -2.92 -18.14 -29.26
N ASP A 124 -3.52 -17.36 -28.34
CA ASP A 124 -4.03 -16.01 -28.59
C ASP A 124 -2.95 -14.92 -28.42
N LYS A 125 -1.73 -15.31 -28.08
CA LYS A 125 -0.62 -14.40 -27.80
C LYS A 125 -0.38 -13.35 -28.90
N GLY A 126 -0.57 -13.74 -30.18
CA GLY A 126 -0.45 -12.84 -31.32
C GLY A 126 -1.54 -11.77 -31.35
N ALA A 127 -2.79 -12.15 -31.04
CA ALA A 127 -3.93 -11.25 -30.96
C ALA A 127 -3.77 -10.29 -29.76
N VAL A 128 -3.45 -10.81 -28.58
CA VAL A 128 -3.17 -10.03 -27.36
C VAL A 128 -2.15 -8.93 -27.64
N ARG A 129 -1.06 -9.24 -28.34
CA ARG A 129 -0.05 -8.22 -28.70
C ARG A 129 -0.62 -7.08 -29.52
N ARG A 130 -1.50 -7.38 -30.50
CA ARG A 130 -2.10 -6.34 -31.35
C ARG A 130 -3.02 -5.43 -30.54
N VAL A 131 -3.87 -6.03 -29.69
CA VAL A 131 -4.80 -5.32 -28.81
C VAL A 131 -4.04 -4.41 -27.84
N LEU A 132 -3.09 -4.97 -27.12
CA LEU A 132 -2.34 -4.20 -26.11
C LEU A 132 -1.47 -3.10 -26.73
N ARG A 133 -0.98 -3.27 -27.95
CA ARG A 133 -0.27 -2.18 -28.64
C ARG A 133 -1.20 -1.03 -28.98
N ALA A 134 -2.40 -1.32 -29.49
CA ALA A 134 -3.40 -0.30 -29.77
C ALA A 134 -3.79 0.42 -28.47
N LEU A 135 -4.14 -0.33 -27.41
CA LEU A 135 -4.45 0.22 -26.11
C LEU A 135 -3.36 1.16 -25.58
N LEU A 136 -2.08 0.78 -25.68
CA LEU A 136 -0.96 1.60 -25.16
C LEU A 136 -0.57 2.75 -26.11
N GLU A 137 -1.07 2.77 -27.34
CA GLU A 137 -1.00 3.93 -28.24
C GLU A 137 -2.07 4.97 -27.88
N ASP A 138 -3.29 4.53 -27.53
CA ASP A 138 -4.41 5.39 -27.11
C ASP A 138 -4.25 5.86 -25.65
N HIS A 139 -3.96 4.94 -24.75
CA HIS A 139 -3.70 5.20 -23.34
C HIS A 139 -2.22 5.01 -23.04
N THR A 140 -1.48 6.09 -22.94
CA THR A 140 -0.02 6.06 -22.76
C THR A 140 0.38 5.28 -21.51
N GLY A 141 0.87 4.07 -21.70
CA GLY A 141 1.33 3.16 -20.66
C GLY A 141 2.67 2.53 -21.00
N TYR A 142 3.16 1.71 -20.10
CA TYR A 142 4.48 1.09 -20.12
C TYR A 142 4.36 -0.42 -20.10
N VAL A 143 5.29 -1.11 -20.77
CA VAL A 143 5.30 -2.56 -20.84
C VAL A 143 6.66 -3.14 -20.46
N VAL A 144 6.64 -4.25 -19.73
CA VAL A 144 7.80 -5.08 -19.41
C VAL A 144 7.51 -6.52 -19.81
N CYS A 145 8.38 -7.11 -20.62
CA CYS A 145 8.35 -8.54 -20.87
C CYS A 145 9.13 -9.25 -19.73
N VAL A 146 8.40 -9.87 -18.82
CA VAL A 146 8.98 -10.56 -17.67
C VAL A 146 9.57 -11.89 -18.12
N SER A 147 10.84 -12.11 -17.85
CA SER A 147 11.52 -13.38 -18.14
C SER A 147 12.36 -13.81 -16.96
N PRO A 148 12.28 -15.09 -16.53
CA PRO A 148 13.12 -15.61 -15.46
C PRO A 148 14.62 -15.49 -15.75
N ALA A 149 15.00 -15.55 -17.03
CA ALA A 149 16.39 -15.49 -17.48
C ALA A 149 16.94 -14.05 -17.60
N HIS A 150 16.08 -13.05 -17.59
CA HIS A 150 16.47 -11.66 -17.79
C HIS A 150 15.86 -10.79 -16.69
N ASN A 151 16.67 -10.38 -15.74
CA ASN A 151 16.32 -9.36 -14.73
C ASN A 151 16.19 -7.95 -15.34
N ASP A 152 15.71 -7.83 -16.58
CA ASP A 152 15.46 -6.56 -17.23
C ASP A 152 14.04 -6.10 -16.85
N THR A 153 13.96 -5.41 -15.72
CA THR A 153 12.73 -4.80 -15.19
C THR A 153 12.48 -3.42 -15.81
N ARG A 154 13.11 -3.13 -16.95
CA ARG A 154 13.03 -1.82 -17.56
C ARG A 154 11.70 -1.65 -18.28
N GLU A 155 10.86 -0.80 -17.73
CA GLU A 155 9.62 -0.35 -18.34
C GLU A 155 9.91 0.52 -19.58
N LEU A 156 9.30 0.21 -20.70
CA LEU A 156 9.38 0.98 -21.92
C LEU A 156 7.98 1.39 -22.36
N PRO A 157 7.81 2.60 -22.96
CA PRO A 157 6.52 3.01 -23.50
C PRO A 157 5.98 1.96 -24.46
N GLY A 158 4.73 1.55 -24.31
CA GLY A 158 4.09 0.50 -25.11
C GLY A 158 4.00 0.84 -26.60
N SER A 159 3.94 2.13 -26.95
CA SER A 159 4.04 2.62 -28.33
C SER A 159 5.42 2.41 -28.98
N HIS A 160 6.43 2.03 -28.20
CA HIS A 160 7.80 1.88 -28.69
C HIS A 160 8.10 0.44 -29.12
N VAL A 161 8.51 0.21 -30.38
CA VAL A 161 8.79 -1.13 -30.93
C VAL A 161 9.75 -1.96 -30.08
N ARG A 162 10.73 -1.33 -29.41
CA ARG A 162 11.68 -2.05 -28.55
C ARG A 162 11.06 -2.62 -27.30
N ALA A 163 9.93 -2.09 -26.83
CA ALA A 163 9.22 -2.63 -25.67
C ALA A 163 8.78 -4.08 -25.91
N TRP A 164 8.50 -4.41 -27.17
CA TRP A 164 8.00 -5.72 -27.62
C TRP A 164 9.09 -6.66 -28.14
N LYS A 165 10.37 -6.26 -28.07
CA LYS A 165 11.47 -7.05 -28.63
C LYS A 165 11.54 -8.48 -28.09
N HIS A 166 11.23 -8.67 -26.81
CA HIS A 166 11.30 -9.98 -26.15
C HIS A 166 9.92 -10.63 -25.96
N TYR A 167 8.87 -10.03 -26.52
CA TYR A 167 7.50 -10.52 -26.39
C TYR A 167 7.33 -11.98 -26.82
N GLY A 168 7.89 -12.38 -27.94
CA GLY A 168 7.78 -13.76 -28.44
C GLY A 168 8.23 -14.83 -27.46
N ARG A 169 9.22 -14.52 -26.61
CA ARG A 169 9.75 -15.42 -25.58
C ARG A 169 9.19 -15.16 -24.18
N ALA A 170 8.49 -14.06 -23.98
CA ALA A 170 7.91 -13.74 -22.70
C ALA A 170 6.74 -14.69 -22.39
N LYS A 171 6.72 -15.23 -21.20
CA LYS A 171 5.59 -16.00 -20.65
C LYS A 171 4.67 -15.13 -19.81
N VAL A 172 5.17 -13.99 -19.35
CA VAL A 172 4.43 -12.99 -18.57
C VAL A 172 4.81 -11.62 -19.10
N ILE A 173 3.82 -10.75 -19.24
CA ILE A 173 4.02 -9.33 -19.55
C ILE A 173 3.39 -8.51 -18.43
N ARG A 174 4.01 -7.37 -18.11
CA ARG A 174 3.46 -6.40 -17.18
C ARG A 174 3.16 -5.11 -17.91
N LEU A 175 1.99 -4.59 -17.64
CA LEU A 175 1.52 -3.30 -18.12
C LEU A 175 1.40 -2.37 -16.93
N THR A 176 1.78 -1.12 -17.10
CA THR A 176 1.78 -0.12 -16.03
C THR A 176 1.35 1.22 -16.61
N TRP A 177 0.37 1.84 -15.99
CA TRP A 177 0.02 3.24 -16.21
C TRP A 177 0.44 4.04 -14.99
N LEU A 178 1.21 5.09 -15.22
CA LEU A 178 1.63 5.97 -14.16
C LEU A 178 0.52 7.01 -13.92
N ARG A 179 0.09 7.17 -12.70
CA ARG A 179 -0.95 8.10 -12.30
C ARG A 179 -0.47 9.03 -11.18
N THR A 180 -1.09 10.20 -11.10
CA THR A 180 -0.79 11.18 -10.05
C THR A 180 -2.05 11.92 -9.62
N ASP A 181 -2.04 12.41 -8.38
CA ASP A 181 -3.06 13.31 -7.88
C ASP A 181 -2.98 14.70 -8.55
N PRO A 182 -4.00 15.56 -8.44
CA PRO A 182 -4.00 16.89 -9.04
C PRO A 182 -2.85 17.80 -8.61
N THR A 183 -2.27 17.55 -7.43
CA THR A 183 -1.13 18.32 -6.89
C THR A 183 0.23 17.74 -7.29
N GLU A 184 0.27 16.62 -8.01
CA GLU A 184 1.47 15.92 -8.47
C GLU A 184 2.41 15.47 -7.33
N ASN A 185 1.88 15.28 -6.13
CA ASN A 185 2.63 14.82 -4.97
C ASN A 185 2.62 13.30 -4.78
N LEU A 186 1.54 12.63 -5.14
CA LEU A 186 1.42 11.17 -5.12
C LEU A 186 1.59 10.60 -6.53
N TRP A 187 2.48 9.63 -6.68
CA TRP A 187 2.67 8.89 -7.93
C TRP A 187 2.43 7.40 -7.68
N VAL A 188 1.55 6.82 -8.47
CA VAL A 188 1.11 5.42 -8.37
C VAL A 188 1.29 4.75 -9.73
N GLY A 189 1.68 3.48 -9.75
CA GLY A 189 1.78 2.73 -11.01
C GLY A 189 2.79 1.58 -10.99
N GLU A 190 4.02 1.76 -10.50
CA GLU A 190 5.05 0.71 -10.55
C GLU A 190 4.66 -0.58 -9.81
N ASP A 191 3.94 -0.44 -8.71
CA ASP A 191 3.51 -1.57 -7.87
C ASP A 191 2.05 -1.99 -8.11
N GLN A 192 1.27 -1.25 -8.92
CA GLN A 192 -0.15 -1.49 -9.14
C GLN A 192 -0.49 -2.07 -10.52
N GLY A 193 0.43 -2.07 -11.45
CA GLY A 193 0.21 -2.55 -12.83
C GLY A 193 -0.43 -3.94 -12.92
N ILE A 194 -0.92 -4.27 -14.10
CA ILE A 194 -1.52 -5.57 -14.39
C ILE A 194 -0.50 -6.50 -15.06
N GLU A 195 -0.55 -7.78 -14.72
CA GLU A 195 0.26 -8.81 -15.37
C GLU A 195 -0.62 -9.73 -16.22
N ILE A 196 -0.15 -10.09 -17.41
CA ILE A 196 -0.80 -11.07 -18.27
C ILE A 196 0.13 -12.27 -18.43
N GLU A 197 -0.37 -13.44 -18.04
CA GLU A 197 0.26 -14.73 -18.18
C GLU A 197 -0.23 -15.45 -19.43
N PHE A 198 0.69 -16.06 -20.18
CA PHE A 198 0.36 -16.93 -21.31
C PHE A 198 0.37 -18.38 -20.84
N TRP A 199 -0.82 -18.95 -20.68
CA TRP A 199 -1.02 -20.32 -20.25
C TRP A 199 -0.99 -21.25 -21.44
N SER A 200 -0.42 -22.44 -21.29
CA SER A 200 -0.30 -23.42 -22.36
C SER A 200 -1.15 -24.65 -22.07
N THR A 201 -1.85 -25.13 -23.09
CA THR A 201 -2.52 -26.43 -23.03
C THR A 201 -1.49 -27.55 -22.93
N ASN A 202 -1.68 -28.45 -21.98
CA ASN A 202 -0.90 -29.67 -21.83
C ASN A 202 -1.81 -30.89 -22.07
N THR A 203 -1.51 -31.63 -23.12
CA THR A 203 -2.25 -32.85 -23.54
C THR A 203 -1.59 -34.14 -23.04
N ASP A 204 -0.42 -34.04 -22.38
CA ASP A 204 0.30 -35.23 -21.85
C ASP A 204 -0.34 -35.83 -20.59
N LEU A 205 -1.35 -35.16 -20.05
CA LEU A 205 -2.11 -35.61 -18.88
C LEU A 205 -3.39 -36.32 -19.32
N ALA A 206 -3.93 -37.19 -18.50
CA ALA A 206 -5.17 -37.94 -18.78
C ALA A 206 -6.38 -37.03 -19.12
N THR A 207 -6.34 -35.78 -18.73
CA THR A 207 -7.28 -34.73 -19.11
C THR A 207 -6.51 -33.54 -19.63
N GLU A 208 -7.06 -32.86 -20.63
CA GLU A 208 -6.49 -31.62 -21.14
C GLU A 208 -6.47 -30.55 -20.04
N ARG A 209 -5.31 -29.94 -19.80
CA ARG A 209 -5.14 -28.92 -18.78
C ARG A 209 -4.47 -27.67 -19.31
N LEU A 210 -4.89 -26.51 -18.78
CA LEU A 210 -4.18 -25.25 -18.92
C LEU A 210 -3.11 -25.16 -17.81
N VAL A 211 -1.87 -24.90 -18.20
CA VAL A 211 -0.72 -24.85 -17.30
C VAL A 211 -0.12 -23.45 -17.29
N GLY A 212 -0.06 -22.85 -16.11
CA GLY A 212 0.50 -21.52 -15.89
C GLY A 212 2.02 -21.51 -15.94
N PRO A 213 2.62 -20.37 -16.37
CA PRO A 213 4.07 -20.24 -16.53
C PRO A 213 4.83 -20.16 -15.21
N ARG A 214 4.16 -19.85 -14.11
CA ARG A 214 4.75 -19.70 -12.76
C ARG A 214 3.76 -20.15 -11.69
N PRO A 215 4.25 -20.41 -10.44
CA PRO A 215 3.38 -20.68 -9.30
C PRO A 215 2.42 -19.53 -9.02
N ASN A 216 1.23 -19.86 -8.53
CA ASN A 216 0.24 -18.94 -7.98
C ASN A 216 -0.15 -19.40 -6.55
N ARG A 217 -1.15 -18.74 -5.94
CA ARG A 217 -1.56 -19.04 -4.55
C ARG A 217 -2.41 -20.31 -4.42
N VAL A 218 -2.95 -20.81 -5.51
CA VAL A 218 -3.88 -21.96 -5.49
C VAL A 218 -3.25 -23.14 -6.21
N GLN A 219 -3.32 -23.16 -7.52
CA GLN A 219 -2.78 -24.23 -8.33
C GLN A 219 -2.28 -23.76 -9.69
N ARG A 220 -1.24 -24.41 -10.18
CA ARG A 220 -0.59 -24.04 -11.42
C ARG A 220 -1.27 -24.63 -12.66
N ALA A 221 -2.00 -25.70 -12.51
CA ALA A 221 -2.66 -26.40 -13.61
C ALA A 221 -4.14 -26.56 -13.31
N VAL A 222 -5.00 -26.15 -14.22
CA VAL A 222 -6.46 -26.25 -14.10
C VAL A 222 -7.02 -27.00 -15.29
N PRO A 223 -8.18 -27.70 -15.15
CA PRO A 223 -8.89 -28.27 -16.29
C PRO A 223 -9.20 -27.21 -17.36
N SER A 224 -9.06 -27.56 -18.64
CA SER A 224 -9.31 -26.61 -19.73
C SER A 224 -10.81 -26.32 -19.95
N ASP A 225 -11.66 -27.20 -19.43
CA ASP A 225 -13.11 -27.15 -19.50
C ASP A 225 -13.76 -26.76 -18.17
N ALA A 226 -12.98 -26.36 -17.17
CA ALA A 226 -13.52 -25.93 -15.89
C ALA A 226 -14.42 -24.70 -16.06
N PRO A 227 -15.60 -24.69 -15.44
CA PRO A 227 -16.50 -23.54 -15.50
C PRO A 227 -15.84 -22.31 -14.86
N GLY A 228 -16.18 -21.15 -15.37
CA GLY A 228 -15.82 -19.87 -14.76
C GLY A 228 -16.61 -19.65 -13.47
N VAL A 229 -15.96 -19.06 -12.48
CA VAL A 229 -16.57 -18.60 -11.24
C VAL A 229 -16.27 -17.12 -11.08
N GLU A 230 -17.27 -16.37 -10.68
CA GLU A 230 -17.12 -14.95 -10.38
C GLU A 230 -16.46 -14.77 -9.02
N ILE A 231 -15.35 -14.07 -9.00
CA ILE A 231 -14.60 -13.73 -7.78
C ILE A 231 -14.31 -12.24 -7.77
N GLY A 232 -14.54 -11.59 -6.65
CA GLY A 232 -14.24 -10.18 -6.46
C GLY A 232 -12.73 -9.89 -6.60
N LEU A 233 -12.40 -8.71 -7.07
CA LEU A 233 -11.00 -8.27 -7.24
C LEU A 233 -10.21 -8.25 -5.94
N ASP A 234 -10.86 -7.95 -4.82
CA ASP A 234 -10.32 -7.97 -3.47
C ASP A 234 -9.71 -9.34 -3.12
N ARG A 235 -10.41 -10.43 -3.40
CA ARG A 235 -9.90 -11.80 -3.19
C ARG A 235 -8.70 -12.12 -4.07
N LEU A 236 -8.66 -11.61 -5.29
CA LEU A 236 -7.56 -11.87 -6.23
C LEU A 236 -6.31 -11.06 -5.89
N SER A 237 -6.48 -9.83 -5.46
CA SER A 237 -5.37 -8.93 -5.15
C SER A 237 -4.87 -8.98 -3.71
N GLY A 238 -5.56 -9.72 -2.82
CA GLY A 238 -5.24 -9.76 -1.39
C GLY A 238 -5.57 -8.47 -0.64
N TYR A 239 -6.37 -7.59 -1.23
CA TYR A 239 -6.91 -6.38 -0.62
C TYR A 239 -8.44 -6.48 -0.67
N CYS A 240 -9.11 -6.19 0.43
CA CYS A 240 -10.56 -6.07 0.45
C CYS A 240 -10.96 -4.69 -0.06
N ASP A 241 -12.02 -4.62 -0.83
CA ASP A 241 -12.64 -3.37 -1.21
C ASP A 241 -13.80 -3.06 -0.26
N ILE A 242 -13.88 -1.82 0.13
CA ILE A 242 -14.88 -1.37 1.07
C ILE A 242 -16.23 -1.15 0.40
N ASP A 243 -16.23 -0.68 -0.83
CA ASP A 243 -17.47 -0.24 -1.47
C ASP A 243 -18.36 -1.38 -1.95
N GLY A 244 -17.88 -2.63 -1.88
CA GLY A 244 -18.66 -3.82 -2.26
C GLY A 244 -19.15 -3.87 -3.71
N ASP A 245 -18.94 -2.79 -4.45
CA ASP A 245 -19.41 -2.59 -5.82
C ASP A 245 -18.40 -3.01 -6.89
N LEU A 246 -17.41 -3.80 -6.51
CA LEU A 246 -16.51 -4.38 -7.51
C LEU A 246 -17.31 -5.33 -8.40
N GLU A 247 -17.28 -5.06 -9.68
CA GLU A 247 -17.76 -6.03 -10.64
C GLU A 247 -16.99 -7.34 -10.47
N PRO A 248 -17.68 -8.47 -10.35
CA PRO A 248 -17.03 -9.76 -10.14
C PRO A 248 -16.14 -10.09 -11.33
N THR A 249 -14.93 -10.55 -11.02
CA THR A 249 -13.98 -11.01 -12.02
C THR A 249 -14.21 -12.49 -12.30
N VAL A 250 -14.45 -12.83 -13.55
CA VAL A 250 -14.62 -14.24 -13.95
C VAL A 250 -13.28 -14.97 -13.86
N THR A 251 -13.28 -16.11 -13.17
CA THR A 251 -12.10 -16.98 -13.03
C THR A 251 -12.57 -18.45 -13.06
N LEU A 252 -11.62 -19.37 -13.15
CA LEU A 252 -11.93 -20.79 -13.11
C LEU A 252 -12.32 -21.22 -11.68
N GLU A 253 -13.33 -22.08 -11.55
CA GLU A 253 -13.82 -22.59 -10.26
C GLU A 253 -12.70 -23.12 -9.35
N ASN A 254 -11.66 -23.70 -9.95
CA ASN A 254 -10.50 -24.21 -9.21
C ASN A 254 -9.74 -23.14 -8.42
N PHE A 255 -9.97 -21.85 -8.68
CA PHE A 255 -9.37 -20.75 -7.93
C PHE A 255 -10.29 -20.20 -6.83
N ASP A 256 -11.55 -20.58 -6.80
CA ASP A 256 -12.47 -20.20 -5.73
C ASP A 256 -12.31 -21.11 -4.51
N VAL A 257 -11.15 -21.03 -3.90
CA VAL A 257 -10.84 -21.72 -2.64
C VAL A 257 -10.39 -20.73 -1.59
N LEU A 258 -10.76 -20.99 -0.35
CA LEU A 258 -10.30 -20.18 0.79
C LEU A 258 -8.77 -20.24 0.89
N ARG A 259 -8.13 -19.09 0.85
CA ARG A 259 -6.68 -18.99 1.02
C ARG A 259 -6.29 -19.00 2.50
N LEU A 260 -5.14 -19.59 2.81
CA LEU A 260 -4.61 -19.64 4.19
C LEU A 260 -4.40 -18.25 4.82
N GLU A 261 -4.29 -17.21 4.01
CA GLU A 261 -4.04 -15.82 4.44
C GLU A 261 -5.31 -14.95 4.36
N GLU A 262 -6.45 -15.54 3.98
CA GLU A 262 -7.70 -14.80 3.79
C GLU A 262 -8.35 -14.48 5.14
N ILE A 263 -8.70 -13.20 5.33
CA ILE A 263 -9.44 -12.70 6.48
C ILE A 263 -10.90 -12.54 6.04
N THR A 264 -11.82 -13.22 6.72
CA THR A 264 -13.25 -13.27 6.36
C THR A 264 -14.15 -12.55 7.37
N PHE A 265 -13.57 -11.93 8.37
CA PHE A 265 -14.31 -11.17 9.38
C PHE A 265 -14.11 -9.66 9.17
N PRO A 266 -15.10 -8.82 9.58
CA PRO A 266 -14.98 -7.38 9.48
C PRO A 266 -13.89 -6.86 10.42
N VAL A 267 -13.25 -5.77 10.00
CA VAL A 267 -12.21 -5.09 10.77
C VAL A 267 -12.48 -3.60 10.76
N ASP A 268 -12.73 -3.03 11.92
CA ASP A 268 -12.93 -1.60 12.11
C ASP A 268 -11.62 -0.85 12.36
N ALA A 269 -11.68 0.48 12.37
CA ALA A 269 -10.62 1.32 12.88
C ALA A 269 -11.15 2.23 13.98
N VAL A 270 -10.40 2.35 15.07
CA VAL A 270 -10.67 3.30 16.14
C VAL A 270 -9.58 4.36 16.16
N LEU A 271 -9.97 5.62 15.94
CA LEU A 271 -9.09 6.78 15.99
C LEU A 271 -9.33 7.54 17.29
N LEU A 272 -8.30 7.65 18.11
CA LEU A 272 -8.36 8.48 19.30
C LEU A 272 -8.05 9.93 18.95
N TRP A 273 -8.98 10.86 19.24
CA TRP A 273 -8.78 12.28 18.99
C TRP A 273 -9.16 13.11 20.21
N GLN A 274 -8.17 13.69 20.86
CA GLN A 274 -8.32 14.32 22.15
C GLN A 274 -8.33 15.85 22.09
N HIS A 275 -7.54 16.44 21.22
CA HIS A 275 -7.29 17.87 21.25
C HIS A 275 -7.81 18.56 19.99
N ALA A 276 -8.81 19.42 20.19
CA ALA A 276 -9.31 20.36 19.18
C ALA A 276 -8.28 21.50 18.96
N THR A 277 -7.07 21.14 18.56
CA THR A 277 -6.04 22.08 18.15
C THR A 277 -5.81 21.94 16.65
N PRO A 278 -5.36 22.99 15.95
CA PRO A 278 -5.03 22.87 14.52
C PRO A 278 -4.06 21.73 14.22
N TRP A 279 -3.15 21.45 15.15
CA TRP A 279 -2.22 20.32 15.01
C TRP A 279 -2.92 18.97 15.19
N GLY A 280 -3.80 18.84 16.18
CA GLY A 280 -4.60 17.63 16.40
C GLY A 280 -5.51 17.32 15.21
N GLU A 281 -6.11 18.35 14.61
CA GLU A 281 -6.92 18.21 13.37
C GLU A 281 -6.11 17.75 12.17
N GLU A 282 -4.90 18.28 11.98
CA GLU A 282 -4.00 17.83 10.92
C GLU A 282 -3.58 16.36 11.08
N LEU A 283 -3.36 15.91 12.31
CA LEU A 283 -3.06 14.50 12.57
C LEU A 283 -4.27 13.60 12.32
N LEU A 284 -5.47 14.02 12.72
CA LEU A 284 -6.71 13.29 12.42
C LEU A 284 -6.93 13.17 10.91
N ARG A 285 -6.83 14.28 10.19
CA ARG A 285 -6.95 14.31 8.73
C ARG A 285 -5.93 13.37 8.06
N ALA A 286 -4.67 13.42 8.48
CA ALA A 286 -3.65 12.54 7.96
C ALA A 286 -3.92 11.05 8.26
N ALA A 287 -4.48 10.73 9.44
CA ALA A 287 -4.86 9.37 9.80
C ALA A 287 -5.99 8.85 8.91
N LEU A 288 -7.06 9.63 8.73
CA LEU A 288 -8.18 9.27 7.85
C LEU A 288 -7.72 9.10 6.39
N ARG A 289 -6.90 10.02 5.87
CA ARG A 289 -6.31 9.90 4.54
C ARG A 289 -5.42 8.68 4.40
N SER A 290 -4.66 8.32 5.45
CA SER A 290 -3.81 7.14 5.43
C SER A 290 -4.60 5.84 5.40
N LEU A 291 -5.72 5.76 6.14
CA LEU A 291 -6.66 4.65 6.09
C LEU A 291 -7.29 4.53 4.70
N HIS A 292 -7.87 5.62 4.19
CA HIS A 292 -8.48 5.65 2.87
C HIS A 292 -7.51 5.21 1.76
N GLN A 293 -6.26 5.65 1.80
CA GLN A 293 -5.27 5.31 0.78
C GLN A 293 -4.70 3.90 0.89
N TYR A 294 -4.52 3.38 2.11
CA TYR A 294 -3.66 2.23 2.33
C TYR A 294 -4.31 1.06 3.06
N ALA A 295 -5.50 1.25 3.61
CA ALA A 295 -6.30 0.21 4.24
C ALA A 295 -7.79 0.33 3.83
N PRO A 296 -8.10 0.27 2.53
CA PRO A 296 -9.48 0.40 2.05
C PRO A 296 -10.41 -0.71 2.57
N TRP A 297 -9.87 -1.79 3.07
CA TRP A 297 -10.56 -2.93 3.67
C TRP A 297 -11.07 -2.71 5.10
N VAL A 298 -10.82 -1.54 5.69
CA VAL A 298 -11.42 -1.15 6.99
C VAL A 298 -12.90 -0.88 6.77
N ASP A 299 -13.73 -1.53 7.57
CA ASP A 299 -15.19 -1.46 7.44
C ASP A 299 -15.74 -0.14 7.98
N VAL A 300 -15.74 0.05 9.29
CA VAL A 300 -16.20 1.28 9.94
C VAL A 300 -15.07 1.98 10.67
N VAL A 301 -15.06 3.30 10.61
CA VAL A 301 -14.11 4.15 11.33
C VAL A 301 -14.81 4.80 12.52
N HIS A 302 -14.36 4.51 13.74
CA HIS A 302 -14.86 5.11 14.98
C HIS A 302 -13.90 6.20 15.44
N VAL A 303 -14.30 7.45 15.38
CA VAL A 303 -13.55 8.57 15.94
C VAL A 303 -13.97 8.78 17.39
N VAL A 304 -13.12 8.38 18.32
CA VAL A 304 -13.34 8.55 19.75
C VAL A 304 -12.81 9.92 20.17
N ALA A 305 -13.72 10.86 20.36
CA ALA A 305 -13.41 12.28 20.52
C ALA A 305 -13.77 12.81 21.89
N GLU A 306 -12.86 13.53 22.53
CA GLU A 306 -13.12 14.27 23.77
C GLU A 306 -13.72 15.66 23.52
N ALA A 307 -13.45 16.22 22.35
CA ALA A 307 -13.96 17.52 21.88
C ALA A 307 -15.01 17.35 20.75
N SER A 308 -15.67 18.44 20.38
CA SER A 308 -16.53 18.46 19.21
C SER A 308 -15.72 18.17 17.94
N PRO A 309 -16.22 17.33 17.01
CA PRO A 309 -15.51 17.02 15.80
C PRO A 309 -15.28 18.30 14.97
N PRO A 310 -14.22 18.31 14.14
CA PRO A 310 -13.99 19.44 13.22
C PRO A 310 -15.11 19.56 12.18
N ASP A 311 -15.41 20.81 11.75
CA ASP A 311 -16.48 21.09 10.79
C ASP A 311 -16.28 20.39 9.41
N TRP A 312 -15.04 20.07 9.07
CA TRP A 312 -14.72 19.36 7.83
C TRP A 312 -14.97 17.84 7.88
N LEU A 313 -15.18 17.28 9.07
CA LEU A 313 -15.41 15.84 9.23
C LEU A 313 -16.88 15.52 9.00
N VAL A 314 -17.15 14.71 8.00
CA VAL A 314 -18.50 14.22 7.67
C VAL A 314 -18.66 12.81 8.20
N ALA A 315 -19.63 12.63 9.10
CA ALA A 315 -20.05 11.32 9.57
C ALA A 315 -21.05 10.73 8.56
N ASP A 316 -20.88 9.45 8.27
CA ASP A 316 -21.75 8.65 7.41
C ASP A 316 -21.88 7.21 7.96
N ASP A 317 -22.37 6.29 7.15
CA ASP A 317 -22.53 4.88 7.56
C ASP A 317 -21.20 4.20 7.87
N ARG A 318 -20.08 4.75 7.41
CA ARG A 318 -18.73 4.20 7.55
C ARG A 318 -17.86 4.98 8.53
N LEU A 319 -18.33 6.13 9.03
CA LEU A 319 -17.62 6.90 10.05
C LEU A 319 -18.58 7.35 11.14
N THR A 320 -18.34 6.89 12.35
CA THR A 320 -19.07 7.30 13.56
C THR A 320 -18.17 8.13 14.47
N VAL A 321 -18.75 9.18 15.07
CA VAL A 321 -18.07 9.97 16.11
C VAL A 321 -18.66 9.64 17.47
N VAL A 322 -17.83 9.05 18.33
CA VAL A 322 -18.21 8.67 19.70
C VAL A 322 -17.61 9.65 20.68
N ARG A 323 -18.45 10.24 21.51
CA ARG A 323 -17.97 11.14 22.57
C ARG A 323 -17.32 10.33 23.69
N ALA A 324 -16.08 10.61 23.96
CA ALA A 324 -15.28 9.93 24.96
C ALA A 324 -15.03 10.79 26.20
N ARG A 325 -14.68 10.15 27.29
CA ARG A 325 -14.13 10.77 28.50
C ARG A 325 -12.64 10.45 28.60
N PRO A 326 -11.84 11.24 29.30
CA PRO A 326 -10.45 10.88 29.57
C PRO A 326 -10.33 9.45 30.13
N GLY A 327 -9.41 8.67 29.58
CA GLY A 327 -9.21 7.26 29.95
C GLY A 327 -10.16 6.26 29.29
N SER A 328 -11.05 6.70 28.37
CA SER A 328 -11.98 5.79 27.69
C SER A 328 -11.31 4.75 26.79
N GLU A 329 -10.03 4.88 26.47
CA GLU A 329 -9.27 3.84 25.74
C GLU A 329 -9.26 2.47 26.45
N TRP A 330 -9.39 2.44 27.77
CA TRP A 330 -9.53 1.18 28.52
C TRP A 330 -10.91 0.55 28.38
N HIS A 331 -11.87 1.30 27.86
CA HIS A 331 -13.26 0.91 27.70
C HIS A 331 -13.67 0.77 26.22
N LEU A 332 -12.70 0.65 25.29
CA LEU A 332 -13.00 0.47 23.86
C LEU A 332 -13.89 -0.74 23.59
N SER A 333 -13.81 -1.78 24.40
CA SER A 333 -14.72 -2.94 24.30
C SER A 333 -16.20 -2.61 24.57
N GLN A 334 -16.50 -1.41 25.04
CA GLN A 334 -17.87 -0.94 25.31
C GLN A 334 -18.38 0.02 24.22
N LEU A 335 -17.60 0.28 23.17
CA LEU A 335 -18.05 1.08 22.04
C LEU A 335 -19.21 0.36 21.34
N PRO A 336 -20.33 1.08 21.07
CA PRO A 336 -21.43 0.48 20.33
C PRO A 336 -20.97 0.13 18.90
N ASP A 337 -21.48 -0.99 18.41
CA ASP A 337 -21.29 -1.46 17.03
C ASP A 337 -19.82 -1.66 16.59
N LEU A 338 -18.87 -1.69 17.53
CA LEU A 338 -17.47 -1.98 17.22
C LEU A 338 -17.32 -3.46 16.86
N ALA A 339 -16.70 -3.73 15.71
CA ALA A 339 -16.35 -5.09 15.31
C ALA A 339 -15.41 -5.77 16.31
N GLU A 340 -15.46 -7.11 16.40
CA GLU A 340 -14.58 -7.90 17.27
C GLU A 340 -13.09 -7.58 17.03
N HIS A 341 -12.71 -7.33 15.77
CA HIS A 341 -11.36 -7.02 15.36
C HIS A 341 -11.28 -5.56 14.90
N PHE A 342 -10.30 -4.83 15.41
CA PHE A 342 -10.13 -3.44 15.02
C PHE A 342 -8.66 -2.98 15.06
N LEU A 343 -8.36 -1.95 14.27
CA LEU A 343 -7.10 -1.20 14.33
C LEU A 343 -7.25 -0.01 15.26
N LEU A 344 -6.38 0.11 16.25
CA LEU A 344 -6.32 1.29 17.10
C LEU A 344 -5.26 2.26 16.58
N LEU A 345 -5.69 3.46 16.19
CA LEU A 345 -4.85 4.55 15.74
C LEU A 345 -4.86 5.67 16.80
N ARG A 346 -3.71 5.87 17.42
CA ARG A 346 -3.48 7.05 18.27
C ARG A 346 -3.07 8.24 17.43
N PRO A 347 -3.16 9.48 17.95
CA PRO A 347 -2.67 10.65 17.25
C PRO A 347 -1.25 10.44 16.73
N GLY A 348 -1.06 10.68 15.44
CA GLY A 348 0.23 10.47 14.75
C GLY A 348 0.54 9.04 14.34
N ALA A 349 -0.34 8.07 14.59
CA ALA A 349 -0.23 6.72 14.04
C ALA A 349 -0.78 6.70 12.61
N LEU A 350 0.06 6.41 11.62
CA LEU A 350 -0.26 6.53 10.20
C LEU A 350 0.21 5.31 9.42
N LEU A 351 -0.51 4.95 8.37
CA LEU A 351 -0.08 3.99 7.37
C LEU A 351 0.77 4.69 6.30
N GLY A 352 1.87 4.08 5.91
CA GLY A 352 2.80 4.66 4.94
C GLY A 352 2.81 3.98 3.58
N ARG A 353 2.13 2.84 3.43
CA ARG A 353 1.96 2.06 2.21
C ARG A 353 0.70 1.20 2.31
N PRO A 354 0.21 0.62 1.20
CA PRO A 354 -0.85 -0.37 1.25
C PRO A 354 -0.52 -1.52 2.20
N VAL A 355 -1.48 -1.85 3.06
CA VAL A 355 -1.44 -2.94 4.01
C VAL A 355 -2.64 -3.85 3.81
N ARG A 356 -2.49 -5.13 4.18
CA ARG A 356 -3.55 -6.13 4.08
C ARG A 356 -4.11 -6.45 5.47
N PRO A 357 -5.34 -6.96 5.58
CA PRO A 357 -5.85 -7.46 6.84
C PRO A 357 -4.90 -8.48 7.49
N PHE A 358 -4.30 -9.38 6.70
CA PHE A 358 -3.34 -10.38 7.17
C PHE A 358 -2.05 -9.79 7.77
N ASP A 359 -1.71 -8.54 7.48
CA ASP A 359 -0.59 -7.85 8.12
C ASP A 359 -0.86 -7.58 9.61
N TYR A 360 -2.13 -7.59 10.04
CA TYR A 360 -2.59 -7.28 11.39
C TYR A 360 -3.30 -8.41 12.10
N PHE A 361 -3.90 -9.33 11.36
CA PHE A 361 -4.68 -10.45 11.91
C PHE A 361 -4.31 -11.75 11.22
N THR A 362 -4.55 -12.85 11.90
CA THR A 362 -4.46 -14.18 11.31
C THR A 362 -5.87 -14.65 10.96
N PRO A 363 -6.04 -15.61 10.02
CA PRO A 363 -7.37 -16.12 9.65
C PRO A 363 -8.17 -16.72 10.80
N ASN A 364 -7.51 -17.21 11.85
CA ASN A 364 -8.14 -17.69 13.07
C ASN A 364 -8.43 -16.59 14.11
N GLY A 365 -8.29 -15.32 13.72
CA GLY A 365 -8.65 -14.16 14.53
C GLY A 365 -7.60 -13.71 15.55
N ALA A 366 -6.39 -14.28 15.58
CA ALA A 366 -5.35 -13.76 16.46
C ALA A 366 -4.79 -12.43 15.91
N THR A 367 -4.46 -11.50 16.82
CA THR A 367 -3.83 -10.22 16.45
C THR A 367 -2.35 -10.39 16.14
N ARG A 368 -1.79 -9.57 15.25
CA ARG A 368 -0.38 -9.50 14.90
C ARG A 368 0.23 -8.14 15.27
N PRO A 369 0.33 -7.81 16.56
CA PRO A 369 0.82 -6.52 17.00
C PRO A 369 2.28 -6.32 16.60
N ARG A 370 2.62 -5.08 16.26
CA ARG A 370 3.95 -4.71 15.78
C ARG A 370 4.90 -4.50 16.94
N ARG A 371 5.94 -5.33 17.04
CA ARG A 371 6.99 -5.14 18.05
C ARG A 371 7.77 -3.86 17.79
N GLY A 372 8.00 -3.11 18.86
CA GLY A 372 8.93 -1.99 18.86
C GLY A 372 10.39 -2.44 18.91
N PRO A 373 11.32 -1.53 18.68
CA PRO A 373 12.73 -1.79 18.93
C PRO A 373 12.93 -2.08 20.42
N TRP A 374 13.89 -2.96 20.71
CA TRP A 374 14.27 -3.17 22.10
C TRP A 374 14.82 -1.88 22.71
N ASN A 375 14.25 -1.46 23.84
CA ASN A 375 14.69 -0.29 24.57
C ASN A 375 14.80 -0.63 26.06
N ALA A 376 16.02 -0.57 26.57
CA ALA A 376 16.27 -0.87 27.99
C ALA A 376 15.49 0.04 28.95
N GLN A 377 15.20 1.27 28.56
CA GLN A 377 14.42 2.22 29.39
C GLN A 377 12.96 1.81 29.51
N GLU A 378 12.37 1.14 28.51
CA GLU A 378 11.00 0.64 28.60
C GLU A 378 10.82 -0.44 29.66
N SER A 379 11.88 -1.20 29.96
CA SER A 379 11.85 -2.23 31.02
C SER A 379 11.53 -1.69 32.40
N PHE A 380 11.69 -0.39 32.61
CA PHE A 380 11.37 0.31 33.87
C PHE A 380 10.08 1.12 33.81
N ALA A 381 9.39 1.10 32.67
CA ALA A 381 8.13 1.81 32.51
C ALA A 381 7.04 1.24 33.46
N PRO A 382 6.16 2.07 34.03
CA PRO A 382 5.11 1.60 34.95
C PRO A 382 4.23 0.50 34.38
N TRP A 383 3.93 0.56 33.06
CA TRP A 383 3.08 -0.42 32.39
C TRP A 383 3.66 -1.85 32.42
N THR A 384 4.98 -2.02 32.53
CA THR A 384 5.60 -3.36 32.57
C THR A 384 5.21 -4.15 33.81
N ARG A 385 4.99 -3.48 34.94
CA ARG A 385 4.46 -4.13 36.18
C ARG A 385 3.02 -4.58 35.99
N THR A 386 2.20 -3.74 35.37
CA THR A 386 0.81 -4.08 35.05
C THR A 386 0.74 -5.24 34.06
N ALA A 387 1.58 -5.22 33.01
CA ALA A 387 1.68 -6.33 32.07
C ALA A 387 2.15 -7.61 32.75
N TYR A 388 3.11 -7.54 33.68
CA TYR A 388 3.54 -8.70 34.46
C TYR A 388 2.38 -9.26 35.33
N SER A 389 1.63 -8.40 36.00
CA SER A 389 0.48 -8.83 36.78
C SER A 389 -0.62 -9.47 35.92
N ALA A 390 -0.87 -8.94 34.72
CA ALA A 390 -1.89 -9.45 33.82
C ALA A 390 -1.46 -10.74 33.10
N ALA A 391 -0.20 -10.83 32.70
CA ALA A 391 0.31 -11.90 31.85
C ALA A 391 1.08 -13.00 32.61
N GLY A 392 1.47 -12.73 33.86
CA GLY A 392 2.27 -13.67 34.67
C GLY A 392 3.70 -13.89 34.18
N ARG A 393 4.21 -13.02 33.30
CA ARG A 393 5.54 -13.14 32.68
C ARG A 393 6.28 -11.81 32.63
N VAL A 394 7.60 -11.87 32.68
CA VAL A 394 8.45 -10.69 32.51
C VAL A 394 8.35 -10.19 31.06
N VAL A 395 8.11 -8.90 30.93
CA VAL A 395 8.03 -8.22 29.64
C VAL A 395 9.44 -7.92 29.14
N ALA A 396 9.77 -8.41 27.94
CA ALA A 396 11.08 -8.24 27.32
C ALA A 396 11.08 -7.23 26.16
N HIS A 397 9.92 -6.91 25.60
CA HIS A 397 9.78 -6.05 24.43
C HIS A 397 8.60 -5.11 24.58
N GLY A 398 8.75 -3.90 24.03
CA GLY A 398 7.66 -2.98 23.80
C GLY A 398 7.01 -3.17 22.42
N TYR A 399 6.04 -2.32 22.12
CA TYR A 399 5.31 -2.30 20.86
C TYR A 399 5.53 -0.97 20.12
N ALA A 400 5.49 -1.02 18.82
CA ALA A 400 5.77 0.14 17.99
C ALA A 400 4.63 1.17 18.10
N HIS A 401 4.99 2.45 18.09
CA HIS A 401 4.01 3.51 17.93
C HIS A 401 3.56 3.57 16.46
N GLY A 402 2.32 3.19 16.21
CA GLY A 402 1.70 3.08 14.88
C GLY A 402 0.32 2.44 15.02
N PRO A 403 -0.42 2.21 13.94
CA PRO A 403 -1.66 1.43 13.98
C PRO A 403 -1.41 0.05 14.57
N GLN A 404 -2.16 -0.32 15.61
CA GLN A 404 -2.04 -1.59 16.31
C GLN A 404 -3.34 -2.38 16.28
N PRO A 405 -3.29 -3.71 16.04
CA PRO A 405 -4.48 -4.55 16.02
C PRO A 405 -4.94 -4.89 17.43
N HIS A 406 -6.24 -4.81 17.65
CA HIS A 406 -6.89 -5.17 18.92
C HIS A 406 -8.08 -6.07 18.70
N ARG A 407 -8.56 -6.70 19.78
CA ARG A 407 -9.79 -7.49 19.85
C ARG A 407 -10.61 -7.08 21.05
N VAL A 408 -11.92 -7.01 20.86
CA VAL A 408 -12.89 -6.76 21.95
C VAL A 408 -12.78 -7.83 23.02
N GLU A 409 -12.69 -9.11 22.63
CA GLU A 409 -12.49 -10.23 23.55
C GLU A 409 -11.24 -10.06 24.43
N THR A 410 -10.12 -9.63 23.87
CA THR A 410 -8.88 -9.43 24.62
C THR A 410 -9.03 -8.37 25.70
N LEU A 411 -9.66 -7.24 25.34
CA LEU A 411 -9.92 -6.15 26.29
C LEU A 411 -10.87 -6.59 27.41
N THR A 412 -11.93 -7.32 27.04
CA THR A 412 -12.92 -7.84 28.01
C THR A 412 -12.29 -8.85 28.97
N ARG A 413 -11.48 -9.78 28.46
CA ARG A 413 -10.76 -10.74 29.31
C ARG A 413 -9.74 -10.06 30.22
N LEU A 414 -9.02 -9.06 29.71
CA LEU A 414 -8.09 -8.27 30.53
C LEU A 414 -8.81 -7.54 31.65
N ALA A 415 -9.94 -6.90 31.36
CA ALA A 415 -10.76 -6.22 32.39
C ALA A 415 -11.23 -7.19 33.46
N ALA A 416 -11.58 -8.43 33.11
CA ALA A 416 -12.00 -9.47 34.06
C ALA A 416 -10.88 -9.93 35.01
N THR A 417 -9.60 -9.67 34.67
CA THR A 417 -8.47 -10.01 35.58
C THR A 417 -8.40 -9.09 36.82
N GLY A 418 -9.19 -8.01 36.87
CA GLY A 418 -9.14 -7.02 37.94
C GLY A 418 -7.87 -6.15 37.92
N VAL A 419 -7.08 -6.23 36.84
CA VAL A 419 -5.95 -5.33 36.67
C VAL A 419 -6.50 -3.94 36.40
N ALA A 420 -6.28 -3.04 37.35
CA ALA A 420 -6.76 -1.66 37.24
C ALA A 420 -6.11 -0.95 36.05
N PRO A 421 -6.87 -0.12 35.31
CA PRO A 421 -6.29 0.78 34.33
C PRO A 421 -5.15 1.58 34.95
N LEU A 422 -4.04 1.72 34.20
CA LEU A 422 -3.00 2.66 34.61
C LEU A 422 -3.59 4.08 34.59
N PRO A 423 -3.38 4.88 35.65
CA PRO A 423 -3.69 6.29 35.57
C PRO A 423 -2.82 6.88 34.47
N LEU A 424 -3.45 7.32 33.40
CA LEU A 424 -2.79 8.02 32.31
C LEU A 424 -2.97 9.52 32.59
N ASP A 425 -1.86 10.19 32.87
CA ASP A 425 -1.85 11.65 32.85
C ASP A 425 -2.05 12.12 31.42
N ASP A 426 -2.66 13.26 31.17
CA ASP A 426 -2.89 13.85 29.86
C ASP A 426 -1.60 13.91 28.99
N ALA A 427 -0.43 14.02 29.64
CA ALA A 427 0.87 14.00 28.99
C ALA A 427 1.31 12.60 28.50
N GLN A 428 0.68 11.52 28.93
CA GLN A 428 1.08 10.15 28.57
C GLN A 428 0.40 9.62 27.29
N TRP A 429 -0.67 10.26 26.85
CA TRP A 429 -1.30 9.97 25.58
C TRP A 429 -0.40 10.25 24.37
N LEU A 430 0.50 11.20 24.54
CA LEU A 430 1.43 11.69 23.54
C LEU A 430 2.84 11.52 24.05
N PRO A 431 3.43 10.32 23.97
CA PRO A 431 4.79 10.16 24.44
C PRO A 431 5.70 11.17 23.72
N ALA A 432 6.43 11.97 24.50
CA ALA A 432 7.41 12.92 23.98
C ALA A 432 8.48 12.26 23.10
N VAL A 433 8.63 10.96 23.25
CA VAL A 433 9.48 10.08 22.44
C VAL A 433 8.62 8.89 22.02
N PRO A 434 8.62 8.49 20.74
CA PRO A 434 7.91 7.29 20.29
C PRO A 434 8.38 6.07 21.10
N GLY A 435 7.50 5.52 21.88
CA GLY A 435 7.70 4.35 22.73
C GLY A 435 6.44 3.51 22.78
N THR A 436 6.45 2.44 23.58
CA THR A 436 5.28 1.61 23.79
C THR A 436 4.23 2.37 24.58
N HIS A 437 3.04 2.51 24.01
CA HIS A 437 1.91 3.03 24.76
C HIS A 437 1.52 2.06 25.89
N PRO A 438 1.20 2.53 27.11
CA PRO A 438 0.89 1.66 28.24
C PRO A 438 -0.21 0.63 27.96
N LEU A 439 -1.30 1.03 27.34
CA LEU A 439 -2.38 0.10 26.95
C LEU A 439 -1.86 -0.99 26.01
N ASP A 440 -1.17 -0.65 24.92
CA ASP A 440 -0.64 -1.62 23.97
C ASP A 440 0.35 -2.57 24.64
N GLY A 441 1.20 -2.03 25.53
CA GLY A 441 2.14 -2.83 26.30
C GLY A 441 1.44 -3.91 27.13
N VAL A 442 0.39 -3.55 27.87
CA VAL A 442 -0.36 -4.48 28.71
C VAL A 442 -1.19 -5.44 27.87
N VAL A 443 -2.00 -4.91 26.95
CA VAL A 443 -2.95 -5.70 26.15
C VAL A 443 -2.23 -6.73 25.28
N HIS A 444 -1.20 -6.34 24.56
CA HIS A 444 -0.54 -7.26 23.65
C HIS A 444 0.29 -8.34 24.34
N HIS A 445 0.90 -8.02 25.49
CA HIS A 445 1.56 -9.06 26.29
C HIS A 445 0.56 -10.04 26.90
N PHE A 446 -0.57 -9.54 27.40
CA PHE A 446 -1.66 -10.40 27.87
C PHE A 446 -2.21 -11.27 26.73
N ALA A 447 -2.52 -10.69 25.59
CA ALA A 447 -3.02 -11.41 24.42
C ALA A 447 -2.05 -12.50 23.96
N HIS A 448 -0.76 -12.20 23.89
CA HIS A 448 0.27 -13.19 23.51
C HIS A 448 0.32 -14.36 24.51
N THR A 449 0.26 -14.09 25.82
CA THR A 449 0.26 -15.13 26.84
C THR A 449 -1.01 -15.97 26.80
N ALA A 450 -2.15 -15.37 26.45
CA ALA A 450 -3.44 -16.04 26.30
C ALA A 450 -3.60 -16.79 24.97
N GLY A 451 -2.62 -16.75 24.06
CA GLY A 451 -2.70 -17.38 22.73
C GLY A 451 -3.57 -16.61 21.73
N LEU A 452 -3.90 -15.34 22.00
CA LEU A 452 -4.73 -14.49 21.17
C LEU A 452 -3.94 -13.53 20.29
N ALA A 453 -2.60 -13.56 20.37
CA ALA A 453 -1.72 -12.71 19.57
C ALA A 453 -0.47 -13.45 19.10
N ASP A 454 -0.08 -13.18 17.85
CA ASP A 454 1.19 -13.57 17.22
C ASP A 454 1.99 -12.33 16.82
N PRO A 455 2.84 -11.77 17.73
CA PRO A 455 3.52 -10.51 17.50
C PRO A 455 4.48 -10.52 16.30
N SER A 456 4.35 -9.56 15.42
CA SER A 456 5.17 -9.42 14.20
C SER A 456 6.39 -8.52 14.44
N GLY A 457 7.48 -8.78 13.69
CA GLY A 457 8.74 -8.04 13.78
C GLY A 457 8.93 -6.95 12.72
N GLU A 458 7.88 -6.52 12.04
CA GLU A 458 8.00 -5.55 10.95
C GLU A 458 8.41 -4.14 11.41
N ALA A 459 9.22 -3.48 10.57
CA ALA A 459 9.79 -2.20 10.90
C ALA A 459 8.78 -1.06 10.85
N THR A 460 8.78 -0.25 11.90
CA THR A 460 8.06 1.03 12.00
C THR A 460 9.05 2.18 11.97
N VAL A 461 8.70 3.28 11.33
CA VAL A 461 9.49 4.52 11.35
C VAL A 461 8.92 5.45 12.41
N ALA A 462 9.66 5.63 13.50
CA ALA A 462 9.33 6.61 14.52
C ALA A 462 9.91 7.98 14.15
N LEU A 463 9.09 9.01 14.16
CA LEU A 463 9.45 10.39 13.85
C LEU A 463 9.09 11.30 15.01
N HIS A 464 9.96 12.24 15.29
CA HIS A 464 9.71 13.28 16.29
C HIS A 464 9.96 14.66 15.71
N ALA A 465 8.98 15.56 15.77
CA ALA A 465 9.08 16.89 15.17
C ALA A 465 10.23 17.75 15.73
N ALA A 466 10.66 17.48 16.95
CA ALA A 466 11.78 18.16 17.60
C ALA A 466 13.18 17.62 17.19
N LEU A 467 13.26 16.59 16.35
CA LEU A 467 14.55 16.04 15.94
C LEU A 467 15.34 17.06 15.10
N PRO A 468 16.63 17.29 15.41
CA PRO A 468 17.49 18.10 14.56
C PRO A 468 17.52 17.55 13.12
N GLY A 469 17.33 18.44 12.13
CA GLY A 469 17.32 18.04 10.72
C GLY A 469 16.06 17.27 10.29
N ILE A 470 14.96 17.38 11.02
CA ILE A 470 13.70 16.69 10.72
C ILE A 470 13.25 16.92 9.27
N ALA A 471 13.37 18.14 8.73
CA ALA A 471 12.98 18.46 7.36
C ALA A 471 13.70 17.59 6.32
N ASP A 472 15.01 17.38 6.47
CA ASP A 472 15.80 16.52 5.57
C ASP A 472 15.40 15.04 5.72
N HIS A 473 15.03 14.64 6.92
CA HIS A 473 14.55 13.28 7.18
C HIS A 473 13.21 13.05 6.50
N LEU A 474 12.24 13.95 6.68
CA LEU A 474 10.93 13.91 6.05
C LEU A 474 11.01 13.93 4.51
N GLN A 475 11.92 14.74 3.94
CA GLN A 475 12.15 14.75 2.50
C GLN A 475 12.66 13.39 1.99
N ARG A 476 13.51 12.70 2.74
CA ARG A 476 13.95 11.33 2.39
C ARG A 476 12.83 10.32 2.45
N LEU A 477 11.89 10.48 3.38
CA LEU A 477 10.71 9.63 3.47
C LEU A 477 9.76 9.82 2.29
N LEU A 478 9.54 11.05 1.84
CA LEU A 478 8.77 11.34 0.62
C LEU A 478 9.36 10.62 -0.61
N VAL A 479 10.70 10.64 -0.75
CA VAL A 479 11.38 9.92 -1.84
C VAL A 479 11.22 8.40 -1.72
N ARG A 480 11.13 7.89 -0.49
CA ARG A 480 10.96 6.45 -0.24
C ARG A 480 9.52 5.98 -0.35
N ARG A 481 8.55 6.88 -0.28
CA ARG A 481 7.13 6.52 -0.45
C ARG A 481 6.92 5.77 -1.75
N ASP A 482 7.43 6.28 -2.86
CA ASP A 482 7.27 5.68 -4.18
C ASP A 482 7.93 4.30 -4.30
N SER A 483 8.94 4.01 -3.46
CA SER A 483 9.53 2.67 -3.35
C SER A 483 8.85 1.78 -2.30
N GLN A 484 7.84 2.29 -1.63
CA GLN A 484 7.01 1.59 -0.64
C GLN A 484 7.80 0.85 0.47
N HIS A 485 8.93 1.42 0.89
CA HIS A 485 9.74 0.82 1.96
C HIS A 485 9.24 1.13 3.37
N ILE A 486 8.22 2.03 3.49
CA ILE A 486 7.73 2.50 4.78
C ILE A 486 6.29 2.02 4.96
N GLN A 487 6.10 1.11 5.89
CA GLN A 487 4.79 0.54 6.16
C GLN A 487 3.97 1.35 7.16
N LEU A 488 4.61 1.80 8.24
CA LEU A 488 3.95 2.52 9.33
C LEU A 488 4.77 3.73 9.76
N PHE A 489 4.07 4.78 10.15
CA PHE A 489 4.65 5.93 10.83
C PHE A 489 4.14 6.04 12.27
N GLY A 490 5.04 6.42 13.16
CA GLY A 490 4.70 6.98 14.46
C GLY A 490 5.24 8.40 14.56
N LEU A 491 4.35 9.39 14.60
CA LEU A 491 4.72 10.79 14.84
C LEU A 491 4.58 11.11 16.31
N GLY A 492 5.65 11.61 16.92
CA GLY A 492 5.55 12.21 18.25
C GLY A 492 4.84 13.57 18.17
N THR A 493 3.88 13.78 19.03
CA THR A 493 2.88 14.84 18.89
C THR A 493 3.05 16.02 19.84
N ASP A 494 4.13 16.10 20.60
CA ASP A 494 4.40 17.22 21.51
C ASP A 494 4.64 18.53 20.74
N GLU A 495 3.56 19.29 20.52
CA GLU A 495 3.56 20.57 19.82
C GLU A 495 4.44 21.61 20.55
N ALA A 496 4.49 21.59 21.86
CA ALA A 496 5.23 22.57 22.66
C ALA A 496 6.75 22.42 22.50
N ARG A 497 7.23 21.19 22.23
CA ARG A 497 8.64 20.89 21.97
C ARG A 497 9.02 21.00 20.51
N ALA A 498 8.04 21.02 19.61
CA ALA A 498 8.23 21.00 18.16
C ALA A 498 8.61 22.36 17.55
N ARG A 499 9.05 23.35 18.31
CA ARG A 499 9.35 24.73 17.86
C ARG A 499 10.05 24.76 16.49
N GLY A 500 9.31 25.12 15.43
CA GLY A 500 9.79 25.16 14.04
C GLY A 500 9.71 23.83 13.27
N GLY A 501 9.54 22.68 13.92
CA GLY A 501 9.39 21.39 13.27
C GLY A 501 7.97 21.11 12.81
N THR A 502 6.95 21.66 13.48
CA THR A 502 5.53 21.45 13.17
C THR A 502 5.23 21.82 11.73
N LYS A 503 5.67 22.99 11.25
CA LYS A 503 5.48 23.42 9.86
C LYS A 503 6.08 22.42 8.85
N ALA A 504 7.26 21.85 9.15
CA ALA A 504 7.89 20.87 8.27
C ALA A 504 7.09 19.56 8.25
N VAL A 505 6.57 19.13 9.41
CA VAL A 505 5.74 17.93 9.51
C VAL A 505 4.38 18.13 8.82
N THR A 506 3.69 19.27 9.03
CA THR A 506 2.44 19.59 8.32
C THR A 506 2.65 19.58 6.80
N SER A 507 3.69 20.26 6.32
CA SER A 507 4.03 20.23 4.89
C SER A 507 4.34 18.82 4.38
N PHE A 508 4.96 17.98 5.20
CA PHE A 508 5.20 16.58 4.87
C PHE A 508 3.89 15.80 4.78
N LEU A 509 2.99 15.94 5.75
CA LEU A 509 1.70 15.25 5.78
C LEU A 509 0.86 15.57 4.54
N HIS A 510 0.73 16.85 4.18
CA HIS A 510 0.00 17.27 2.98
C HIS A 510 0.60 16.71 1.68
N ARG A 511 1.91 16.55 1.62
CA ARG A 511 2.59 15.97 0.45
C ARG A 511 2.61 14.45 0.46
N TYR A 512 2.56 13.85 1.63
CA TYR A 512 2.54 12.39 1.76
C TYR A 512 1.13 11.84 1.56
N PHE A 513 0.11 12.53 2.06
CA PHE A 513 -1.30 12.20 1.94
C PHE A 513 -2.06 13.35 1.23
N PRO A 514 -1.80 13.56 -0.08
CA PRO A 514 -2.38 14.70 -0.80
C PRO A 514 -3.84 14.47 -1.20
N VAL A 515 -4.30 13.23 -1.22
CA VAL A 515 -5.66 12.86 -1.62
C VAL A 515 -6.57 12.96 -0.41
N PRO A 516 -7.66 13.74 -0.47
CA PRO A 516 -8.66 13.77 0.58
C PRO A 516 -9.29 12.40 0.82
N SER A 517 -9.67 12.12 2.05
CA SER A 517 -10.48 10.95 2.38
C SER A 517 -11.96 11.23 2.05
N ILE A 518 -12.74 10.19 1.89
CA ILE A 518 -14.20 10.28 1.70
C ILE A 518 -14.91 10.97 2.88
N PHE A 519 -14.26 11.02 4.03
CA PHE A 519 -14.80 11.63 5.26
C PHE A 519 -14.53 13.14 5.38
N GLU A 520 -13.94 13.77 4.37
CA GLU A 520 -13.65 15.19 4.36
C GLU A 520 -14.72 15.94 3.54
N GLY A 521 -15.65 16.63 4.23
CA GLY A 521 -16.65 17.48 3.59
C GLY A 521 -16.03 18.72 2.93
N GLY A 522 -16.58 19.15 1.79
CA GLY A 522 -16.27 20.43 1.15
C GLY A 522 -15.25 20.39 0.01
N GLN A 523 -14.83 19.23 -0.46
CA GLN A 523 -14.12 19.11 -1.74
C GLN A 523 -14.81 18.06 -2.60
N ASP A 524 -15.61 18.55 -3.55
CA ASP A 524 -16.09 17.71 -4.65
C ASP A 524 -14.86 17.27 -5.46
N PRO A 525 -14.52 15.96 -5.53
CA PRO A 525 -13.32 15.51 -6.23
C PRO A 525 -13.36 15.81 -7.74
N ASP A 526 -14.54 16.06 -8.30
CA ASP A 526 -14.74 16.24 -9.73
C ASP A 526 -14.92 17.68 -10.20
N GLY A 527 -14.82 18.70 -9.32
CA GLY A 527 -14.71 20.12 -9.72
C GLY A 527 -15.73 20.57 -10.77
N HIS A 528 -16.95 20.07 -10.75
CA HIS A 528 -18.03 20.67 -11.51
C HIS A 528 -18.53 21.89 -10.74
N ASP A 529 -17.96 23.07 -11.06
CA ASP A 529 -18.57 24.37 -10.76
C ASP A 529 -19.98 24.40 -11.39
N GLU A 530 -20.98 24.04 -10.61
CA GLU A 530 -22.39 24.37 -10.90
C GLU A 530 -22.71 25.84 -10.61
N ALA A 531 -21.79 26.75 -10.79
CA ALA A 531 -22.02 28.17 -10.71
C ALA A 531 -21.93 28.81 -12.11
N ASP A 532 -22.90 28.57 -12.97
CA ASP A 532 -23.38 29.54 -13.97
C ASP A 532 -24.52 28.94 -14.82
N ASN A 533 -25.67 28.76 -14.24
CA ASN A 533 -26.93 28.72 -14.98
C ASN A 533 -28.11 29.09 -14.07
N GLN A 534 -28.31 30.37 -13.80
CA GLN A 534 -29.62 30.91 -13.53
C GLN A 534 -29.90 32.06 -14.49
N PRO A 535 -31.12 32.06 -15.09
CA PRO A 535 -31.49 32.89 -16.24
C PRO A 535 -31.58 34.38 -15.97
#